data_9b2b7c3f3d1f735bcb90206a3697ea9d
#
_entry.id   9b2b7c3f3d1f735bcb90206a3697ea9d
#
_cell.length_a   1.000
_cell.length_b   1.000
_cell.length_c   1.000
_cell.angle_alpha   90.00
_cell.angle_beta   90.00
_cell.angle_gamma   90.00
#
_symmetry.space_group_name_H-M   'P 1'
#
loop_
_entity.id
_entity.type
_entity.pdbx_description
1 polymer ?
#
loop_
_entity_poly.entity_id
_entity_poly.type
_entity_poly.pdbx_seq_one_letter_code
_entity_poly.pdbx_strand_id
1 'polypeptide(L)'
;SQAARAIAESIKEMHPEDSVRVLDFVSRDVLSVDQIIKRTYLQMIRLIPDIYDSLYSNSQKSSFGKTSQALLSLSFRRRMKRLIRVLNPDALIFTHPFPAGAADLLKKKGDITTPLLGVITDFDIHQLWIDRHLDGYCVATPELASLLSRYGISSDIIHTTGIPVRKSFYEESARRPVPEKGTVLVMGGGLGLGRIADDLKRMDEVDEISRFIVITGQNISLYEEVAALAERLRHPVELHSYTNKVARIMGRCELLVTKPGALTCTEAIVMNKPMVLVNTLPGQERANAAFLSGLGCAEWVKRGELAETVRYILANPEKRKQMENACGTSHVESAGEVVKILYDMVEKMDKKNI
;
A
#
# COMPACT_ATOMS: atom_id res chain seq x y z
N SER A 1 -2.24 -0.50 8.84
CA SER A 1 -2.22 -0.80 7.38
C SER A 1 -2.52 -2.28 7.13
N GLN A 2 -2.89 -2.65 5.90
CA GLN A 2 -3.10 -4.06 5.52
C GLN A 2 -1.76 -4.82 5.53
N ALA A 3 -0.65 -4.17 5.13
CA ALA A 3 0.67 -4.78 5.22
C ALA A 3 1.05 -5.17 6.66
N ALA A 4 0.79 -4.31 7.65
CA ALA A 4 1.03 -4.65 9.05
C ALA A 4 0.19 -5.85 9.52
N ARG A 5 -1.04 -5.99 9.01
CA ARG A 5 -1.89 -7.17 9.31
C ARG A 5 -1.35 -8.43 8.65
N ALA A 6 -0.91 -8.34 7.39
CA ALA A 6 -0.31 -9.47 6.69
C ALA A 6 0.94 -9.99 7.42
N ILE A 7 1.82 -9.08 7.87
CA ILE A 7 3.00 -9.44 8.67
C ILE A 7 2.57 -10.09 10.00
N ALA A 8 1.57 -9.53 10.70
CA ALA A 8 1.11 -10.08 11.97
C ALA A 8 0.44 -11.47 11.82
N GLU A 9 -0.29 -11.71 10.72
CA GLU A 9 -0.82 -13.02 10.36
C GLU A 9 0.31 -14.02 10.13
N SER A 10 1.34 -13.63 9.38
CA SER A 10 2.52 -14.47 9.11
C SER A 10 3.33 -14.78 10.38
N ILE A 11 3.51 -13.80 11.29
CA ILE A 11 4.16 -14.07 12.61
C ILE A 11 3.37 -15.13 13.38
N LYS A 12 2.06 -14.99 13.49
CA LYS A 12 1.22 -15.94 14.24
C LYS A 12 1.22 -17.34 13.65
N GLU A 13 1.42 -17.45 12.33
CA GLU A 13 1.51 -18.75 11.65
C GLU A 13 2.88 -19.41 11.85
N MET A 14 3.97 -18.64 11.72
CA MET A 14 5.34 -19.15 11.82
C MET A 14 5.81 -19.31 13.26
N HIS A 15 5.31 -18.45 14.16
CA HIS A 15 5.67 -18.37 15.58
C HIS A 15 4.40 -18.20 16.44
N PRO A 16 3.57 -19.25 16.59
CA PRO A 16 2.27 -19.17 17.26
C PRO A 16 2.35 -18.82 18.75
N GLU A 17 3.51 -19.06 19.37
CA GLU A 17 3.80 -18.73 20.77
C GLU A 17 4.04 -17.24 21.00
N ASP A 18 4.36 -16.47 19.95
CA ASP A 18 4.75 -15.08 20.08
C ASP A 18 3.54 -14.12 20.10
N SER A 19 3.66 -13.07 20.89
CA SER A 19 2.64 -12.04 21.01
C SER A 19 2.87 -10.92 20.00
N VAL A 20 1.97 -10.74 19.03
CA VAL A 20 2.02 -9.66 18.06
C VAL A 20 0.86 -8.69 18.23
N ARG A 21 1.15 -7.39 18.20
CA ARG A 21 0.16 -6.31 18.30
C ARG A 21 0.27 -5.35 17.14
N VAL A 22 -0.81 -5.17 16.39
CA VAL A 22 -0.91 -4.17 15.32
C VAL A 22 -1.54 -2.90 15.90
N LEU A 23 -0.76 -1.81 15.88
CA LEU A 23 -1.19 -0.53 16.43
C LEU A 23 -1.41 0.48 15.30
N ASP A 24 -2.51 1.22 15.37
CA ASP A 24 -2.67 2.45 14.60
C ASP A 24 -2.08 3.61 15.42
N PHE A 25 -0.87 3.98 15.04
CA PHE A 25 -0.13 4.99 15.79
C PHE A 25 -0.77 6.38 15.74
N VAL A 26 -1.58 6.65 14.72
CA VAL A 26 -2.20 7.97 14.50
C VAL A 26 -3.62 8.06 15.07
N SER A 27 -4.33 6.93 15.29
CA SER A 27 -5.78 6.93 15.48
C SER A 27 -6.30 6.81 16.91
N ARG A 28 -5.47 6.62 17.96
CA ARG A 28 -5.97 6.50 19.34
C ARG A 28 -5.24 7.42 20.33
N ASP A 29 -6.03 8.24 21.03
CA ASP A 29 -5.72 8.99 22.27
C ASP A 29 -4.88 10.26 22.18
N VAL A 30 -5.12 11.13 21.21
CA VAL A 30 -4.79 12.55 21.35
C VAL A 30 -6.06 13.37 21.15
N LEU A 31 -6.77 13.58 22.23
CA LEU A 31 -7.95 14.44 22.37
C LEU A 31 -7.63 15.90 22.03
N SER A 32 -7.61 16.30 20.82
CA SER A 32 -7.65 17.66 20.27
C SER A 32 -6.67 17.94 19.13
N VAL A 33 -5.39 17.56 19.22
CA VAL A 33 -4.38 17.86 18.20
C VAL A 33 -4.45 16.87 17.02
N ASP A 34 -4.79 15.58 17.27
CA ASP A 34 -4.85 14.55 16.23
C ASP A 34 -6.04 14.70 15.28
N GLN A 35 -7.18 15.20 15.76
CA GLN A 35 -8.30 15.50 14.87
C GLN A 35 -7.95 16.65 13.92
N ILE A 36 -7.17 17.62 14.38
CA ILE A 36 -6.68 18.72 13.55
C ILE A 36 -5.66 18.20 12.56
N ILE A 37 -4.66 17.40 13.00
CA ILE A 37 -3.62 16.84 12.10
C ILE A 37 -4.23 15.88 11.09
N LYS A 38 -5.13 14.98 11.50
CA LYS A 38 -5.81 14.03 10.59
C LYS A 38 -6.76 14.75 9.62
N ARG A 39 -7.53 15.73 10.11
CA ARG A 39 -8.37 16.59 9.26
C ARG A 39 -7.51 17.45 8.36
N THR A 40 -6.46 18.08 8.86
CA THR A 40 -5.55 18.93 8.07
C THR A 40 -4.80 18.10 7.04
N TYR A 41 -4.30 16.91 7.37
CA TYR A 41 -3.63 15.99 6.44
C TYR A 41 -4.61 15.50 5.36
N LEU A 42 -5.79 15.01 5.73
CA LEU A 42 -6.81 14.56 4.77
C LEU A 42 -7.42 15.73 3.98
N GLN A 43 -7.58 16.91 4.59
CA GLN A 43 -8.00 18.12 3.89
C GLN A 43 -6.91 18.66 2.98
N MET A 44 -5.64 18.62 3.40
CA MET A 44 -4.51 19.05 2.58
C MET A 44 -4.38 18.17 1.32
N ILE A 45 -4.54 16.85 1.45
CA ILE A 45 -4.58 15.96 0.28
C ILE A 45 -5.81 16.20 -0.60
N ARG A 46 -6.97 16.51 0.00
CA ARG A 46 -8.24 16.70 -0.73
C ARG A 46 -8.41 18.07 -1.35
N LEU A 47 -7.97 19.12 -0.65
CA LEU A 47 -8.29 20.52 -1.01
C LEU A 47 -7.17 21.22 -1.75
N ILE A 48 -5.92 20.79 -1.60
CA ILE A 48 -4.77 21.47 -2.20
C ILE A 48 -3.73 20.42 -2.68
N PRO A 49 -4.07 19.64 -3.74
CA PRO A 49 -3.15 18.65 -4.31
C PRO A 49 -1.82 19.28 -4.74
N ASP A 50 -1.84 20.50 -5.31
CA ASP A 50 -0.66 21.19 -5.81
C ASP A 50 0.29 21.66 -4.68
N ILE A 51 -0.23 21.96 -3.48
CA ILE A 51 0.62 22.28 -2.32
C ILE A 51 1.26 20.99 -1.78
N TYR A 52 0.56 19.85 -1.81
CA TYR A 52 1.13 18.57 -1.45
C TYR A 52 2.25 18.16 -2.43
N ASP A 53 2.03 18.32 -3.74
CA ASP A 53 3.08 18.11 -4.75
C ASP A 53 4.25 19.10 -4.57
N SER A 54 3.98 20.36 -4.26
CA SER A 54 5.00 21.36 -3.98
C SER A 54 5.75 21.07 -2.67
N LEU A 55 5.07 20.60 -1.63
CA LEU A 55 5.70 20.15 -0.39
C LEU A 55 6.44 18.82 -0.59
N TYR A 56 5.91 17.92 -1.43
CA TYR A 56 6.53 16.66 -1.80
C TYR A 56 7.78 16.89 -2.66
N SER A 57 7.70 17.72 -3.70
CA SER A 57 8.81 18.04 -4.60
C SER A 57 9.80 19.04 -4.00
N ASN A 58 9.35 20.01 -3.20
CA ASN A 58 10.22 21.02 -2.56
C ASN A 58 10.76 20.59 -1.19
N SER A 59 10.19 19.56 -0.53
CA SER A 59 10.82 18.97 0.67
C SER A 59 12.17 18.35 0.33
N GLN A 60 12.42 18.05 -0.94
CA GLN A 60 13.75 17.68 -1.43
C GLN A 60 14.74 18.86 -1.39
N LYS A 61 14.30 20.12 -1.35
CA LYS A 61 15.17 21.30 -1.49
C LYS A 61 15.03 22.38 -0.42
N SER A 62 14.04 22.33 0.49
CA SER A 62 13.81 23.41 1.45
C SER A 62 14.00 23.01 2.92
N SER A 63 14.63 23.92 3.70
CA SER A 63 14.77 23.82 5.15
C SER A 63 13.43 23.78 5.92
N PHE A 64 12.35 24.24 5.33
CA PHE A 64 11.00 24.28 5.92
C PHE A 64 10.40 22.88 6.10
N GLY A 65 10.66 21.96 5.17
CA GLY A 65 10.23 20.56 5.28
C GLY A 65 10.89 19.83 6.46
N LYS A 66 12.18 20.11 6.71
CA LYS A 66 12.93 19.53 7.84
C LYS A 66 12.43 20.02 9.21
N THR A 67 12.01 21.27 9.30
CA THR A 67 11.54 21.86 10.57
C THR A 67 10.15 21.34 10.96
N SER A 68 9.22 21.20 10.02
CA SER A 68 7.89 20.62 10.26
C SER A 68 7.97 19.11 10.57
N GLN A 69 8.86 18.39 9.90
CA GLN A 69 9.18 16.99 10.20
C GLN A 69 9.74 16.82 11.62
N ALA A 70 10.66 17.68 12.03
CA ALA A 70 11.24 17.66 13.38
C ALA A 70 10.20 17.91 14.48
N LEU A 71 9.26 18.85 14.26
CA LEU A 71 8.18 19.14 15.20
C LEU A 71 7.19 17.98 15.33
N LEU A 72 6.77 17.38 14.22
CA LEU A 72 5.91 16.18 14.21
C LEU A 72 6.62 15.00 14.89
N SER A 73 7.88 14.76 14.57
CA SER A 73 8.68 13.70 15.18
C SER A 73 8.85 13.90 16.69
N LEU A 74 8.99 15.15 17.17
CA LEU A 74 9.07 15.45 18.61
C LEU A 74 7.77 15.15 19.34
N SER A 75 6.60 15.46 18.77
CA SER A 75 5.31 15.15 19.40
C SER A 75 5.07 13.64 19.46
N PHE A 76 5.44 12.91 18.40
CA PHE A 76 5.33 11.45 18.36
C PHE A 76 6.36 10.72 19.21
N ARG A 77 7.52 11.31 19.48
CA ARG A 77 8.57 10.70 20.30
C ARG A 77 8.12 10.36 21.72
N ARG A 78 7.42 11.27 22.41
CA ARG A 78 6.92 11.03 23.77
C ARG A 78 5.94 9.86 23.79
N ARG A 79 5.06 9.80 22.79
CA ARG A 79 4.09 8.71 22.65
C ARG A 79 4.80 7.39 22.36
N MET A 80 5.75 7.36 21.43
CA MET A 80 6.54 6.18 21.12
C MET A 80 7.29 5.67 22.36
N LYS A 81 7.99 6.54 23.08
CA LYS A 81 8.69 6.18 24.34
C LYS A 81 7.74 5.56 25.38
N ARG A 82 6.53 6.12 25.52
CA ARG A 82 5.50 5.56 26.43
C ARG A 82 5.02 4.18 25.96
N LEU A 83 4.76 4.01 24.67
CA LEU A 83 4.32 2.73 24.11
C LEU A 83 5.38 1.64 24.31
N ILE A 84 6.64 1.94 23.99
CA ILE A 84 7.75 0.99 24.16
C ILE A 84 7.89 0.60 25.65
N ARG A 85 7.83 1.58 26.56
CA ARG A 85 7.91 1.29 28.01
C ARG A 85 6.76 0.42 28.52
N VAL A 86 5.53 0.65 28.04
CA VAL A 86 4.33 -0.09 28.49
C VAL A 86 4.27 -1.48 27.90
N LEU A 87 4.63 -1.61 26.61
CA LEU A 87 4.51 -2.87 25.87
C LEU A 87 5.76 -3.75 26.00
N ASN A 88 6.91 -3.13 26.30
CA ASN A 88 8.23 -3.77 26.35
C ASN A 88 8.45 -4.76 25.20
N PRO A 89 8.38 -4.31 23.94
CA PRO A 89 8.46 -5.21 22.81
C PRO A 89 9.91 -5.65 22.56
N ASP A 90 10.09 -6.90 22.11
CA ASP A 90 11.38 -7.45 21.68
C ASP A 90 11.82 -6.85 20.34
N ALA A 91 10.87 -6.45 19.49
CA ALA A 91 11.13 -5.75 18.23
C ALA A 91 9.96 -4.86 17.81
N LEU A 92 10.25 -3.89 16.91
CA LEU A 92 9.25 -2.98 16.33
C LEU A 92 9.33 -3.01 14.81
N ILE A 93 8.17 -3.20 14.16
CA ILE A 93 8.02 -3.15 12.71
C ILE A 93 7.20 -1.92 12.31
N PHE A 94 7.70 -1.16 11.38
CA PHE A 94 7.06 0.07 10.89
C PHE A 94 6.65 -0.07 9.42
N THR A 95 5.36 0.08 9.14
CA THR A 95 4.81 0.16 7.78
C THR A 95 4.39 1.61 7.43
N HIS A 96 4.95 2.59 8.15
CA HIS A 96 4.71 4.01 7.94
C HIS A 96 5.89 4.83 8.48
N PRO A 97 6.35 5.88 7.76
CA PRO A 97 7.56 6.61 8.12
C PRO A 97 7.46 7.42 9.43
N PHE A 98 6.29 7.96 9.80
CA PHE A 98 6.18 8.79 10.99
C PHE A 98 6.49 8.06 12.31
N PRO A 99 5.90 6.87 12.60
CA PRO A 99 6.31 6.12 13.77
C PRO A 99 7.76 5.61 13.68
N ALA A 100 8.25 5.28 12.48
CA ALA A 100 9.65 4.89 12.26
C ALA A 100 10.61 6.01 12.68
N GLY A 101 10.43 7.22 12.18
CA GLY A 101 11.24 8.38 12.52
C GLY A 101 11.16 8.76 14.01
N ALA A 102 10.01 8.54 14.67
CA ALA A 102 9.89 8.75 16.12
C ALA A 102 10.73 7.74 16.92
N ALA A 103 10.78 6.47 16.48
CA ALA A 103 11.60 5.42 17.10
C ALA A 103 13.10 5.63 16.80
N ASP A 104 13.44 5.99 15.55
CA ASP A 104 14.82 6.36 15.16
C ASP A 104 15.41 7.43 16.09
N LEU A 105 14.66 8.50 16.37
CA LEU A 105 15.08 9.55 17.29
C LEU A 105 15.30 9.06 18.72
N LEU A 106 14.54 8.09 19.21
CA LEU A 106 14.75 7.48 20.52
C LEU A 106 16.02 6.63 20.51
N LYS A 107 16.23 5.82 19.47
CA LYS A 107 17.42 4.98 19.33
C LYS A 107 18.68 5.81 19.19
N LYS A 108 18.66 6.86 18.37
CA LYS A 108 19.75 7.85 18.23
C LYS A 108 20.20 8.44 19.56
N LYS A 109 19.26 8.62 20.51
CA LYS A 109 19.56 9.19 21.85
C LYS A 109 19.95 8.14 22.88
N GLY A 110 19.97 6.86 22.51
CA GLY A 110 20.18 5.77 23.46
C GLY A 110 19.00 5.54 24.43
N ASP A 111 17.81 6.11 24.13
CA ASP A 111 16.61 5.95 24.95
C ASP A 111 16.00 4.54 24.84
N ILE A 112 16.33 3.81 23.74
CA ILE A 112 15.89 2.44 23.44
C ILE A 112 17.00 1.66 22.73
N THR A 113 17.01 0.35 22.97
CA THR A 113 17.87 -0.63 22.28
C THR A 113 17.08 -1.59 21.40
N THR A 114 15.74 -1.60 21.53
CA THR A 114 14.82 -2.44 20.78
C THR A 114 15.13 -2.43 19.28
N PRO A 115 15.19 -3.60 18.60
CA PRO A 115 15.32 -3.71 17.15
C PRO A 115 14.21 -2.98 16.39
N LEU A 116 14.58 -2.24 15.34
CA LEU A 116 13.68 -1.43 14.54
C LEU A 116 13.74 -1.87 13.06
N LEU A 117 12.64 -2.39 12.51
CA LEU A 117 12.53 -2.80 11.11
C LEU A 117 11.56 -1.89 10.35
N GLY A 118 12.05 -1.21 9.33
CA GLY A 118 11.24 -0.43 8.40
C GLY A 118 10.76 -1.28 7.21
N VAL A 119 9.46 -1.29 6.93
CA VAL A 119 8.88 -1.98 5.77
C VAL A 119 8.24 -0.95 4.86
N ILE A 120 8.89 -0.62 3.76
CA ILE A 120 8.43 0.39 2.80
C ILE A 120 7.35 -0.23 1.92
N THR A 121 6.15 0.36 1.94
CA THR A 121 4.94 -0.18 1.30
C THR A 121 4.51 0.60 0.07
N ASP A 122 5.47 1.17 -0.65
CA ASP A 122 5.29 1.90 -1.92
C ASP A 122 6.35 1.46 -2.93
N PHE A 123 6.14 1.77 -4.20
CA PHE A 123 7.11 1.56 -5.29
C PHE A 123 8.01 2.79 -5.52
N ASP A 124 8.07 3.67 -4.52
CA ASP A 124 9.01 4.80 -4.43
C ASP A 124 9.45 5.02 -2.99
N ILE A 125 10.59 5.67 -2.78
CA ILE A 125 11.11 5.96 -1.46
C ILE A 125 10.98 7.45 -1.17
N HIS A 126 10.03 7.77 -0.31
CA HIS A 126 9.93 9.12 0.23
C HIS A 126 11.04 9.39 1.24
N GLN A 127 11.61 10.61 1.23
CA GLN A 127 12.70 11.00 2.16
C GLN A 127 12.38 10.79 3.65
N LEU A 128 11.11 10.77 4.02
CA LEU A 128 10.68 10.47 5.39
C LEU A 128 11.04 9.04 5.85
N TRP A 129 11.42 8.14 4.93
CA TRP A 129 11.91 6.80 5.25
C TRP A 129 13.42 6.74 5.50
N ILE A 130 14.16 7.86 5.32
CA ILE A 130 15.61 7.88 5.48
C ILE A 130 15.96 8.05 6.96
N ASP A 131 15.79 7.00 7.74
CA ASP A 131 16.07 6.90 9.17
C ASP A 131 17.33 6.06 9.39
N ARG A 132 18.39 6.67 9.94
CA ARG A 132 19.76 6.09 9.96
C ARG A 132 20.03 5.14 11.13
N HIS A 133 19.08 5.00 12.06
CA HIS A 133 19.22 4.19 13.27
C HIS A 133 18.22 3.02 13.30
N LEU A 134 17.51 2.77 12.18
CA LEU A 134 16.83 1.52 11.98
C LEU A 134 17.84 0.39 11.76
N ASP A 135 17.53 -0.79 12.25
CA ASP A 135 18.40 -1.97 12.15
C ASP A 135 18.18 -2.76 10.87
N GLY A 136 17.05 -2.54 10.20
CA GLY A 136 16.71 -3.18 8.92
C GLY A 136 15.68 -2.42 8.12
N TYR A 137 15.73 -2.65 6.81
CA TYR A 137 14.76 -2.15 5.83
C TYR A 137 14.30 -3.27 4.92
N CYS A 138 12.97 -3.36 4.70
CA CYS A 138 12.37 -4.17 3.67
C CYS A 138 11.79 -3.28 2.58
N VAL A 139 12.14 -3.54 1.32
CA VAL A 139 11.73 -2.75 0.15
C VAL A 139 11.11 -3.64 -0.92
N ALA A 140 10.32 -3.03 -1.83
CA ALA A 140 9.59 -3.75 -2.85
C ALA A 140 10.47 -4.38 -3.93
N THR A 141 11.55 -3.69 -4.34
CA THR A 141 12.37 -4.10 -5.50
C THR A 141 13.86 -3.82 -5.29
N PRO A 142 14.75 -4.48 -6.06
CA PRO A 142 16.19 -4.22 -6.03
C PRO A 142 16.55 -2.77 -6.40
N GLU A 143 15.77 -2.13 -7.28
CA GLU A 143 15.97 -0.73 -7.66
C GLU A 143 15.74 0.20 -6.47
N LEU A 144 14.73 -0.10 -5.65
CA LEU A 144 14.48 0.64 -4.41
C LEU A 144 15.57 0.38 -3.36
N ALA A 145 16.10 -0.84 -3.27
CA ALA A 145 17.24 -1.13 -2.42
C ALA A 145 18.47 -0.28 -2.84
N SER A 146 18.75 -0.22 -4.13
CA SER A 146 19.83 0.61 -4.69
C SER A 146 19.58 2.10 -4.45
N LEU A 147 18.34 2.57 -4.53
CA LEU A 147 17.96 3.95 -4.24
C LEU A 147 18.17 4.29 -2.76
N LEU A 148 17.76 3.41 -1.84
CA LEU A 148 17.93 3.60 -0.41
C LEU A 148 19.42 3.65 -0.01
N SER A 149 20.26 2.80 -0.64
CA SER A 149 21.71 2.84 -0.47
C SER A 149 22.31 4.17 -0.93
N ARG A 150 21.85 4.74 -2.04
CA ARG A 150 22.27 6.07 -2.50
C ARG A 150 21.90 7.19 -1.54
N TYR A 151 20.88 7.02 -0.73
CA TYR A 151 20.53 7.94 0.37
C TYR A 151 21.39 7.72 1.63
N GLY A 152 22.34 6.78 1.59
CA GLY A 152 23.33 6.55 2.65
C GLY A 152 22.88 5.57 3.72
N ILE A 153 21.92 4.72 3.43
CA ILE A 153 21.60 3.54 4.24
C ILE A 153 22.53 2.40 3.81
N SER A 154 23.09 1.68 4.78
CA SER A 154 24.01 0.58 4.49
C SER A 154 23.28 -0.59 3.78
N SER A 155 23.91 -1.16 2.76
CA SER A 155 23.29 -2.22 1.94
C SER A 155 23.09 -3.53 2.70
N ASP A 156 23.86 -3.76 3.77
CA ASP A 156 23.77 -4.96 4.62
C ASP A 156 22.49 -5.04 5.47
N ILE A 157 21.82 -3.90 5.66
CA ILE A 157 20.51 -3.83 6.38
C ILE A 157 19.33 -3.63 5.45
N ILE A 158 19.53 -3.66 4.11
CA ILE A 158 18.44 -3.47 3.14
C ILE A 158 18.10 -4.83 2.52
N HIS A 159 16.83 -5.21 2.60
CA HIS A 159 16.31 -6.49 2.11
C HIS A 159 15.22 -6.26 1.07
N THR A 160 15.31 -6.93 -0.07
CA THR A 160 14.26 -6.91 -1.09
C THR A 160 13.29 -8.06 -0.81
N THR A 161 12.13 -7.71 -0.26
CA THR A 161 11.10 -8.68 0.16
C THR A 161 9.82 -8.61 -0.67
N GLY A 162 9.63 -7.54 -1.45
CA GLY A 162 8.31 -7.18 -1.94
C GLY A 162 7.48 -6.43 -0.88
N ILE A 163 6.29 -5.99 -1.28
CA ILE A 163 5.33 -5.36 -0.36
C ILE A 163 4.45 -6.46 0.26
N PRO A 164 4.34 -6.54 1.61
CA PRO A 164 3.54 -7.56 2.26
C PRO A 164 2.05 -7.44 1.94
N VAL A 165 1.47 -8.50 1.41
CA VAL A 165 0.03 -8.70 1.22
C VAL A 165 -0.43 -9.96 1.94
N ARG A 166 -1.73 -10.06 2.20
CA ARG A 166 -2.30 -11.19 2.94
C ARG A 166 -2.10 -12.51 2.20
N LYS A 167 -1.84 -13.56 2.93
CA LYS A 167 -1.65 -14.93 2.43
C LYS A 167 -2.80 -15.39 1.51
N SER A 168 -4.03 -14.96 1.80
CA SER A 168 -5.20 -15.30 0.98
C SER A 168 -5.08 -14.93 -0.50
N PHE A 169 -4.25 -13.94 -0.87
CA PHE A 169 -4.00 -13.63 -2.28
C PHE A 169 -3.09 -14.68 -2.93
N TYR A 170 -2.05 -15.14 -2.23
CA TYR A 170 -1.18 -16.22 -2.72
C TYR A 170 -1.93 -17.54 -2.83
N GLU A 171 -2.74 -17.87 -1.83
CA GLU A 171 -3.58 -19.08 -1.83
C GLU A 171 -4.60 -19.08 -2.98
N GLU A 172 -5.26 -17.93 -3.23
CA GLU A 172 -6.21 -17.82 -4.34
C GLU A 172 -5.50 -17.84 -5.69
N SER A 173 -4.37 -17.17 -5.83
CA SER A 173 -3.54 -17.21 -7.04
C SER A 173 -3.09 -18.63 -7.37
N ALA A 174 -2.67 -19.39 -6.36
CA ALA A 174 -2.25 -20.80 -6.53
C ALA A 174 -3.38 -21.72 -7.02
N ARG A 175 -4.64 -21.39 -6.73
CA ARG A 175 -5.83 -22.10 -7.26
C ARG A 175 -6.04 -21.87 -8.75
N ARG A 176 -5.36 -20.89 -9.35
CA ARG A 176 -5.49 -20.50 -10.76
C ARG A 176 -6.96 -20.26 -11.16
N PRO A 177 -7.66 -19.33 -10.50
CA PRO A 177 -9.06 -19.08 -10.78
C PRO A 177 -9.24 -18.68 -12.25
N VAL A 178 -10.28 -19.22 -12.88
CA VAL A 178 -10.65 -18.84 -14.25
C VAL A 178 -11.54 -17.59 -14.15
N PRO A 179 -11.12 -16.45 -14.72
CA PRO A 179 -11.93 -15.24 -14.72
C PRO A 179 -13.23 -15.41 -15.50
N GLU A 180 -14.29 -14.77 -15.02
CA GLU A 180 -15.55 -14.65 -15.75
C GLU A 180 -15.37 -13.61 -16.86
N LYS A 181 -15.63 -14.02 -18.12
CA LYS A 181 -15.41 -13.18 -19.30
C LYS A 181 -16.11 -11.84 -19.19
N GLY A 182 -15.42 -10.75 -19.50
CA GLY A 182 -15.94 -9.38 -19.47
C GLY A 182 -16.23 -8.85 -18.06
N THR A 183 -15.79 -9.54 -17.00
CA THR A 183 -15.97 -9.07 -15.62
C THR A 183 -14.85 -8.11 -15.22
N VAL A 184 -15.22 -6.88 -14.86
CA VAL A 184 -14.31 -5.80 -14.45
C VAL A 184 -14.49 -5.51 -12.96
N LEU A 185 -13.40 -5.62 -12.20
CA LEU A 185 -13.36 -5.17 -10.80
C LEU A 185 -13.01 -3.69 -10.73
N VAL A 186 -13.82 -2.90 -10.02
CA VAL A 186 -13.56 -1.46 -9.78
C VAL A 186 -13.45 -1.23 -8.28
N MET A 187 -12.29 -0.70 -7.83
CA MET A 187 -12.10 -0.43 -6.41
C MET A 187 -11.14 0.73 -6.13
N GLY A 188 -11.43 1.49 -5.06
CA GLY A 188 -10.62 2.65 -4.61
C GLY A 188 -9.75 2.37 -3.38
N GLY A 189 -9.40 1.09 -3.15
CA GLY A 189 -8.73 0.65 -1.93
C GLY A 189 -9.67 0.65 -0.71
N GLY A 190 -9.11 0.36 0.48
CA GLY A 190 -9.92 0.17 1.69
C GLY A 190 -10.73 1.39 2.16
N LEU A 191 -10.37 2.59 1.73
CA LEU A 191 -11.09 3.84 2.02
C LEU A 191 -12.10 4.24 0.93
N GLY A 192 -12.19 3.49 -0.18
CA GLY A 192 -13.08 3.81 -1.29
C GLY A 192 -12.81 5.19 -1.88
N LEU A 193 -11.55 5.52 -2.13
CA LEU A 193 -11.15 6.79 -2.72
C LEU A 193 -11.17 6.71 -4.25
N GLY A 194 -11.41 7.85 -4.89
CA GLY A 194 -11.49 7.95 -6.35
C GLY A 194 -12.90 8.36 -6.79
N ARG A 195 -13.10 8.45 -8.11
CA ARG A 195 -14.35 8.88 -8.73
C ARG A 195 -15.07 7.66 -9.36
N ILE A 196 -15.22 6.59 -8.55
CA ILE A 196 -15.71 5.27 -9.00
C ILE A 196 -17.03 5.39 -9.76
N ALA A 197 -18.00 6.15 -9.26
CA ALA A 197 -19.30 6.30 -9.91
C ALA A 197 -19.18 6.94 -11.32
N ASP A 198 -18.29 7.91 -11.48
CA ASP A 198 -18.04 8.52 -12.78
C ASP A 198 -17.26 7.59 -13.73
N ASP A 199 -16.35 6.79 -13.18
CA ASP A 199 -15.58 5.82 -13.97
C ASP A 199 -16.51 4.69 -14.47
N LEU A 200 -17.47 4.23 -13.66
CA LEU A 200 -18.51 3.27 -14.08
C LEU A 200 -19.35 3.82 -15.23
N LYS A 201 -19.85 5.08 -15.13
CA LYS A 201 -20.62 5.71 -16.20
C LYS A 201 -19.87 5.74 -17.53
N ARG A 202 -18.55 6.02 -17.50
CA ARG A 202 -17.70 6.04 -18.70
C ARG A 202 -17.50 4.68 -19.32
N MET A 203 -17.32 3.66 -18.48
CA MET A 203 -17.11 2.30 -18.93
C MET A 203 -18.40 1.58 -19.34
N ASP A 204 -19.57 2.10 -18.97
CA ASP A 204 -20.86 1.49 -19.27
C ASP A 204 -21.19 1.41 -20.77
N GLU A 205 -20.46 2.19 -21.60
CA GLU A 205 -20.56 2.15 -23.07
C GLU A 205 -19.68 1.06 -23.72
N VAL A 206 -18.90 0.31 -22.94
CA VAL A 206 -17.96 -0.71 -23.43
C VAL A 206 -18.69 -2.05 -23.55
N ASP A 207 -18.96 -2.49 -24.78
CA ASP A 207 -19.72 -3.72 -25.06
C ASP A 207 -19.03 -5.02 -24.62
N GLU A 208 -17.69 -4.99 -24.50
CA GLU A 208 -16.89 -6.13 -24.01
C GLU A 208 -17.06 -6.39 -22.51
N ILE A 209 -17.65 -5.46 -21.76
CA ILE A 209 -17.97 -5.64 -20.33
C ILE A 209 -19.27 -6.43 -20.20
N SER A 210 -19.23 -7.54 -19.46
CA SER A 210 -20.42 -8.31 -19.12
C SER A 210 -21.03 -7.88 -17.78
N ARG A 211 -20.18 -7.47 -16.82
CA ARG A 211 -20.58 -6.96 -15.50
C ARG A 211 -19.48 -6.15 -14.84
N PHE A 212 -19.87 -5.35 -13.89
CA PHE A 212 -18.98 -4.75 -12.92
C PHE A 212 -19.06 -5.46 -11.58
N ILE A 213 -17.91 -5.65 -10.91
CA ILE A 213 -17.86 -5.90 -9.47
C ILE A 213 -17.24 -4.65 -8.84
N VAL A 214 -17.93 -4.06 -7.87
CA VAL A 214 -17.49 -2.80 -7.25
C VAL A 214 -17.27 -2.99 -5.77
N ILE A 215 -16.09 -2.57 -5.28
CA ILE A 215 -15.76 -2.58 -3.85
C ILE A 215 -15.55 -1.14 -3.38
N THR A 216 -16.47 -0.62 -2.56
CA THR A 216 -16.43 0.76 -2.06
C THR A 216 -15.65 0.90 -0.74
N GLY A 217 -15.21 -0.23 -0.15
CA GLY A 217 -14.51 -0.24 1.12
C GLY A 217 -15.35 0.34 2.26
N GLN A 218 -14.76 1.21 3.07
CA GLN A 218 -15.44 1.85 4.20
C GLN A 218 -16.23 3.12 3.84
N ASN A 219 -16.35 3.44 2.55
CA ASN A 219 -17.05 4.65 2.07
C ASN A 219 -18.53 4.38 1.85
N ILE A 220 -19.35 4.62 2.89
CA ILE A 220 -20.79 4.41 2.86
C ILE A 220 -21.46 5.31 1.82
N SER A 221 -21.07 6.58 1.74
CA SER A 221 -21.65 7.53 0.76
C SER A 221 -21.39 7.08 -0.68
N LEU A 222 -20.20 6.54 -0.97
CA LEU A 222 -19.89 5.97 -2.28
C LEU A 222 -20.72 4.71 -2.54
N TYR A 223 -20.95 3.88 -1.53
CA TYR A 223 -21.80 2.69 -1.66
C TYR A 223 -23.22 3.08 -2.08
N GLU A 224 -23.84 4.05 -1.41
CA GLU A 224 -25.18 4.56 -1.71
C GLU A 224 -25.23 5.19 -3.11
N GLU A 225 -24.22 5.98 -3.49
CA GLU A 225 -24.11 6.57 -4.82
C GLU A 225 -24.05 5.51 -5.92
N VAL A 226 -23.19 4.47 -5.74
CA VAL A 226 -23.05 3.39 -6.72
C VAL A 226 -24.30 2.51 -6.75
N ALA A 227 -24.97 2.26 -5.62
CA ALA A 227 -26.22 1.49 -5.58
C ALA A 227 -27.31 2.19 -6.41
N ALA A 228 -27.50 3.49 -6.23
CA ALA A 228 -28.46 4.27 -7.02
C ALA A 228 -28.08 4.37 -8.51
N LEU A 229 -26.78 4.39 -8.82
CA LEU A 229 -26.29 4.40 -10.19
C LEU A 229 -26.51 3.06 -10.89
N ALA A 230 -26.34 1.93 -10.18
CA ALA A 230 -26.42 0.58 -10.72
C ALA A 230 -27.76 0.28 -11.40
N GLU A 231 -28.87 0.90 -10.93
CA GLU A 231 -30.19 0.77 -11.53
C GLU A 231 -30.32 1.40 -12.93
N ARG A 232 -29.35 2.23 -13.32
CA ARG A 232 -29.34 3.02 -14.58
C ARG A 232 -28.25 2.60 -15.55
N LEU A 233 -27.34 1.74 -15.13
CA LEU A 233 -26.28 1.22 -15.98
C LEU A 233 -26.78 0.10 -16.88
N ARG A 234 -26.20 -0.03 -18.08
CA ARG A 234 -26.46 -1.13 -19.02
C ARG A 234 -25.96 -2.46 -18.47
N HIS A 235 -24.80 -2.43 -17.81
CA HIS A 235 -24.15 -3.62 -17.30
C HIS A 235 -24.52 -3.88 -15.84
N PRO A 236 -24.79 -5.14 -15.46
CA PRO A 236 -25.05 -5.51 -14.07
C PRO A 236 -23.90 -5.13 -13.14
N VAL A 237 -24.24 -4.69 -11.93
CA VAL A 237 -23.28 -4.31 -10.89
C VAL A 237 -23.45 -5.23 -9.69
N GLU A 238 -22.39 -5.97 -9.35
CA GLU A 238 -22.25 -6.67 -8.08
C GLU A 238 -21.53 -5.73 -7.10
N LEU A 239 -22.25 -5.18 -6.13
CA LEU A 239 -21.76 -4.13 -5.24
C LEU A 239 -21.41 -4.68 -3.85
N HIS A 240 -20.18 -4.38 -3.40
CA HIS A 240 -19.69 -4.72 -2.07
C HIS A 240 -19.24 -3.46 -1.32
N SER A 241 -19.51 -3.41 -0.02
CA SER A 241 -18.86 -2.51 0.93
C SER A 241 -17.48 -3.04 1.30
N TYR A 242 -17.03 -2.84 2.55
CA TYR A 242 -15.80 -3.46 3.04
C TYR A 242 -15.93 -4.98 3.10
N THR A 243 -14.98 -5.70 2.52
CA THR A 243 -14.97 -7.17 2.50
C THR A 243 -13.57 -7.75 2.69
N ASN A 244 -13.48 -8.92 3.32
CA ASN A 244 -12.23 -9.70 3.43
C ASN A 244 -12.01 -10.62 2.22
N LYS A 245 -13.00 -10.74 1.33
CA LYS A 245 -13.01 -11.69 0.20
C LYS A 245 -12.40 -11.09 -1.07
N VAL A 246 -11.60 -10.02 -0.97
CA VAL A 246 -11.03 -9.31 -2.12
C VAL A 246 -10.26 -10.25 -3.04
N ALA A 247 -9.42 -11.15 -2.51
CA ALA A 247 -8.67 -12.11 -3.31
C ALA A 247 -9.59 -12.97 -4.20
N ARG A 248 -10.63 -13.57 -3.61
CA ARG A 248 -11.60 -14.38 -4.34
C ARG A 248 -12.38 -13.58 -5.39
N ILE A 249 -12.77 -12.34 -5.06
CA ILE A 249 -13.45 -11.44 -6.01
C ILE A 249 -12.51 -11.10 -7.16
N MET A 250 -11.26 -10.71 -6.86
CA MET A 250 -10.26 -10.39 -7.86
C MET A 250 -9.95 -11.58 -8.79
N GLY A 251 -9.96 -12.81 -8.25
CA GLY A 251 -9.80 -14.03 -9.05
C GLY A 251 -10.88 -14.21 -10.13
N ARG A 252 -12.11 -13.76 -9.89
CA ARG A 252 -13.25 -13.84 -10.82
C ARG A 252 -13.18 -12.81 -11.96
N CYS A 253 -12.35 -11.78 -11.86
CA CYS A 253 -12.33 -10.67 -12.79
C CYS A 253 -11.22 -10.81 -13.84
N GLU A 254 -11.47 -10.37 -15.07
CA GLU A 254 -10.45 -10.28 -16.13
C GLU A 254 -9.57 -9.05 -15.98
N LEU A 255 -10.10 -7.96 -15.43
CA LEU A 255 -9.45 -6.67 -15.37
C LEU A 255 -9.74 -5.97 -14.03
N LEU A 256 -8.74 -5.29 -13.47
CA LEU A 256 -8.89 -4.40 -12.34
C LEU A 256 -8.78 -2.94 -12.77
N VAL A 257 -9.76 -2.12 -12.46
CA VAL A 257 -9.70 -0.66 -12.58
C VAL A 257 -9.58 -0.05 -11.19
N THR A 258 -8.48 0.64 -10.92
CA THR A 258 -8.18 1.15 -9.57
C THR A 258 -7.30 2.41 -9.62
N LYS A 259 -7.20 3.09 -8.50
CA LYS A 259 -6.13 4.07 -8.28
C LYS A 259 -4.80 3.34 -8.00
N PRO A 260 -3.63 3.94 -8.30
CA PRO A 260 -2.33 3.29 -8.14
C PRO A 260 -1.85 3.22 -6.68
N GLY A 261 -2.70 2.73 -5.79
CA GLY A 261 -2.32 2.44 -4.40
C GLY A 261 -1.47 1.19 -4.32
N ALA A 262 -0.25 1.29 -3.80
CA ALA A 262 0.74 0.22 -3.86
C ALA A 262 0.24 -1.13 -3.31
N LEU A 263 -0.49 -1.14 -2.20
CA LEU A 263 -1.02 -2.39 -1.63
C LEU A 263 -2.02 -3.08 -2.56
N THR A 264 -3.01 -2.35 -3.11
CA THR A 264 -3.98 -2.93 -4.05
C THR A 264 -3.31 -3.42 -5.33
N CYS A 265 -2.33 -2.65 -5.84
CA CYS A 265 -1.59 -3.04 -7.03
C CYS A 265 -0.70 -4.27 -6.76
N THR A 266 -0.10 -4.39 -5.58
CA THR A 266 0.65 -5.59 -5.20
C THR A 266 -0.28 -6.81 -5.07
N GLU A 267 -1.47 -6.64 -4.49
CA GLU A 267 -2.51 -7.68 -4.45
C GLU A 267 -2.84 -8.16 -5.88
N ALA A 268 -3.00 -7.23 -6.83
CA ALA A 268 -3.24 -7.54 -8.24
C ALA A 268 -2.05 -8.23 -8.92
N ILE A 269 -0.81 -7.81 -8.63
CA ILE A 269 0.41 -8.47 -9.11
C ILE A 269 0.44 -9.93 -8.66
N VAL A 270 0.22 -10.20 -7.36
CA VAL A 270 0.19 -11.58 -6.83
C VAL A 270 -0.89 -12.43 -7.49
N MET A 271 -2.00 -11.82 -7.88
CA MET A 271 -3.11 -12.47 -8.58
C MET A 271 -2.93 -12.53 -10.11
N ASN A 272 -1.79 -12.08 -10.65
CA ASN A 272 -1.53 -11.91 -12.09
C ASN A 272 -2.65 -11.14 -12.81
N LYS A 273 -3.16 -10.08 -12.18
CA LYS A 273 -4.33 -9.35 -12.67
C LYS A 273 -3.91 -8.11 -13.45
N PRO A 274 -4.27 -8.01 -14.75
CA PRO A 274 -4.10 -6.78 -15.54
C PRO A 274 -4.80 -5.60 -14.87
N MET A 275 -4.18 -4.42 -14.93
CA MET A 275 -4.68 -3.22 -14.27
C MET A 275 -4.87 -2.05 -15.24
N VAL A 276 -5.92 -1.26 -15.02
CA VAL A 276 -6.04 0.11 -15.55
C VAL A 276 -6.02 1.07 -14.37
N LEU A 277 -5.04 1.96 -14.36
CA LEU A 277 -4.78 2.90 -13.26
C LEU A 277 -5.37 4.26 -13.58
N VAL A 278 -6.29 4.71 -12.72
CA VAL A 278 -7.05 5.96 -12.85
C VAL A 278 -6.99 6.78 -11.56
N ASN A 279 -7.48 8.01 -11.61
CA ASN A 279 -7.67 8.87 -10.44
C ASN A 279 -6.41 9.02 -9.56
N THR A 280 -5.26 9.07 -10.22
CA THR A 280 -3.94 9.17 -9.58
C THR A 280 -3.80 10.45 -8.78
N LEU A 281 -3.53 10.31 -7.49
CA LEU A 281 -3.18 11.44 -6.65
C LEU A 281 -1.72 11.86 -6.89
N PRO A 282 -1.40 13.16 -6.74
CA PRO A 282 -0.04 13.66 -6.80
C PRO A 282 0.90 12.95 -5.80
N GLY A 283 2.18 12.91 -6.11
CA GLY A 283 3.22 12.32 -5.25
C GLY A 283 3.39 10.81 -5.46
N GLN A 284 3.32 10.02 -4.39
CA GLN A 284 3.61 8.57 -4.39
C GLN A 284 2.78 7.77 -5.40
N GLU A 285 1.49 8.13 -5.61
CA GLU A 285 0.65 7.39 -6.54
C GLU A 285 1.10 7.58 -8.00
N ARG A 286 1.68 8.73 -8.36
CA ARG A 286 2.26 8.92 -9.70
C ARG A 286 3.50 8.04 -9.91
N ALA A 287 4.36 7.95 -8.90
CA ALA A 287 5.53 7.07 -8.96
C ALA A 287 5.12 5.59 -9.04
N ASN A 288 4.13 5.18 -8.24
CA ASN A 288 3.55 3.84 -8.31
C ASN A 288 2.97 3.54 -9.71
N ALA A 289 2.20 4.47 -10.27
CA ALA A 289 1.62 4.30 -11.61
C ALA A 289 2.69 4.17 -12.70
N ALA A 290 3.72 5.03 -12.66
CA ALA A 290 4.83 4.98 -13.60
C ALA A 290 5.61 3.64 -13.50
N PHE A 291 5.89 3.17 -12.27
CA PHE A 291 6.54 1.89 -12.03
C PHE A 291 5.72 0.72 -12.61
N LEU A 292 4.44 0.63 -12.29
CA LEU A 292 3.55 -0.45 -12.71
C LEU A 292 3.33 -0.48 -14.23
N SER A 293 3.22 0.70 -14.86
CA SER A 293 3.16 0.80 -16.33
C SER A 293 4.48 0.40 -16.98
N GLY A 294 5.61 0.77 -16.36
CA GLY A 294 6.94 0.35 -16.79
C GLY A 294 7.16 -1.15 -16.72
N LEU A 295 6.55 -1.84 -15.76
CA LEU A 295 6.52 -3.31 -15.70
C LEU A 295 5.67 -3.93 -16.82
N GLY A 296 4.72 -3.21 -17.39
CA GLY A 296 3.79 -3.70 -18.40
C GLY A 296 2.56 -4.44 -17.83
N CYS A 297 2.37 -4.49 -16.53
CA CYS A 297 1.21 -5.10 -15.87
C CYS A 297 0.02 -4.14 -15.73
N ALA A 298 0.23 -2.85 -16.01
CA ALA A 298 -0.79 -1.81 -15.87
C ALA A 298 -0.76 -0.79 -17.02
N GLU A 299 -1.92 -0.30 -17.40
CA GLU A 299 -2.07 0.90 -18.22
C GLU A 299 -2.46 2.08 -17.34
N TRP A 300 -1.60 3.10 -17.32
CA TRP A 300 -1.89 4.34 -16.59
C TRP A 300 -2.51 5.35 -17.54
N VAL A 301 -3.79 5.62 -17.36
CA VAL A 301 -4.59 6.38 -18.33
C VAL A 301 -5.14 7.67 -17.76
N LYS A 302 -5.30 8.65 -18.62
CA LYS A 302 -6.10 9.82 -18.32
C LYS A 302 -7.58 9.43 -18.34
N ARG A 303 -8.37 10.16 -17.57
CA ARG A 303 -9.79 9.87 -17.38
C ARG A 303 -10.59 9.75 -18.68
N GLY A 304 -10.28 10.57 -19.70
CA GLY A 304 -10.94 10.53 -21.00
C GLY A 304 -10.64 9.29 -21.84
N GLU A 305 -9.56 8.58 -21.53
CA GLU A 305 -9.06 7.41 -22.26
C GLU A 305 -9.53 6.08 -21.63
N LEU A 306 -10.24 6.13 -20.47
CA LEU A 306 -10.58 4.95 -19.68
C LEU A 306 -11.39 3.92 -20.46
N ALA A 307 -12.50 4.33 -21.08
CA ALA A 307 -13.39 3.43 -21.80
C ALA A 307 -12.70 2.75 -22.97
N GLU A 308 -11.92 3.52 -23.76
CA GLU A 308 -11.16 3.01 -24.90
C GLU A 308 -10.09 2.01 -24.46
N THR A 309 -9.35 2.32 -23.39
CA THR A 309 -8.30 1.42 -22.85
C THR A 309 -8.92 0.12 -22.34
N VAL A 310 -10.02 0.20 -21.58
CA VAL A 310 -10.72 -0.99 -21.07
C VAL A 310 -11.23 -1.85 -22.23
N ARG A 311 -11.86 -1.23 -23.25
CA ARG A 311 -12.30 -1.91 -24.46
C ARG A 311 -11.14 -2.62 -25.16
N TYR A 312 -10.04 -1.91 -25.39
CA TYR A 312 -8.86 -2.49 -26.05
C TYR A 312 -8.31 -3.70 -25.30
N ILE A 313 -8.18 -3.63 -23.98
CA ILE A 313 -7.65 -4.74 -23.17
C ILE A 313 -8.62 -5.93 -23.18
N LEU A 314 -9.93 -5.71 -23.04
CA LEU A 314 -10.91 -6.79 -23.00
C LEU A 314 -11.10 -7.45 -24.37
N ALA A 315 -11.06 -6.69 -25.46
CA ALA A 315 -11.15 -7.20 -26.82
C ALA A 315 -9.89 -7.95 -27.28
N ASN A 316 -8.74 -7.75 -26.58
CA ASN A 316 -7.45 -8.32 -27.02
C ASN A 316 -6.90 -9.33 -25.97
N PRO A 317 -7.17 -10.64 -26.12
CA PRO A 317 -6.66 -11.67 -25.20
C PRO A 317 -5.13 -11.74 -25.14
N GLU A 318 -4.42 -11.44 -26.23
CA GLU A 318 -2.96 -11.43 -26.26
C GLU A 318 -2.39 -10.30 -25.41
N LYS A 319 -2.97 -9.10 -25.49
CA LYS A 319 -2.59 -7.97 -24.63
C LYS A 319 -2.82 -8.31 -23.15
N ARG A 320 -3.97 -8.90 -22.80
CA ARG A 320 -4.22 -9.34 -21.43
C ARG A 320 -3.17 -10.34 -20.96
N LYS A 321 -2.85 -11.34 -21.82
CA LYS A 321 -1.84 -12.34 -21.48
C LYS A 321 -0.45 -11.75 -21.29
N GLN A 322 -0.08 -10.77 -22.08
CA GLN A 322 1.17 -10.02 -21.90
C GLN A 322 1.18 -9.29 -20.54
N MET A 323 0.09 -8.61 -20.18
CA MET A 323 -0.03 -7.92 -18.90
C MET A 323 -0.03 -8.88 -17.69
N GLU A 324 -0.70 -10.04 -17.80
CA GLU A 324 -0.65 -11.12 -16.80
C GLU A 324 0.78 -11.62 -16.59
N ASN A 325 1.51 -11.90 -17.68
CA ASN A 325 2.88 -12.37 -17.62
C ASN A 325 3.82 -11.30 -17.03
N ALA A 326 3.57 -10.03 -17.30
CA ALA A 326 4.33 -8.91 -16.78
C ALA A 326 4.16 -8.73 -15.25
N CYS A 327 3.10 -9.26 -14.64
CA CYS A 327 2.98 -9.33 -13.18
C CYS A 327 4.08 -10.21 -12.56
N GLY A 328 4.75 -11.05 -13.36
CA GLY A 328 5.82 -11.93 -12.92
C GLY A 328 5.33 -13.25 -12.35
N THR A 329 6.28 -14.17 -12.19
CA THR A 329 6.00 -15.54 -11.69
C THR A 329 6.55 -15.79 -10.28
N SER A 330 7.33 -14.85 -9.74
CA SER A 330 7.95 -15.02 -8.42
C SER A 330 7.01 -14.49 -7.33
N HIS A 331 6.14 -15.35 -6.88
CA HIS A 331 5.24 -15.05 -5.75
C HIS A 331 5.84 -15.55 -4.43
N VAL A 332 7.02 -15.03 -4.09
CA VAL A 332 7.53 -15.22 -2.72
C VAL A 332 6.59 -14.48 -1.78
N GLU A 333 6.14 -15.16 -0.73
CA GLU A 333 5.25 -14.57 0.27
C GLU A 333 6.00 -13.49 1.06
N SER A 334 5.87 -12.24 0.61
CA SER A 334 6.60 -11.09 1.14
C SER A 334 6.46 -10.93 2.66
N ALA A 335 5.31 -11.26 3.24
CA ALA A 335 5.10 -11.18 4.69
C ALA A 335 5.97 -12.20 5.44
N GLY A 336 6.08 -13.42 4.95
CA GLY A 336 6.95 -14.46 5.51
C GLY A 336 8.43 -14.09 5.45
N GLU A 337 8.87 -13.50 4.32
CA GLU A 337 10.25 -13.02 4.21
C GLU A 337 10.56 -11.89 5.21
N VAL A 338 9.64 -10.94 5.39
CA VAL A 338 9.79 -9.89 6.41
C VAL A 338 9.89 -10.50 7.82
N VAL A 339 9.11 -11.55 8.12
CA VAL A 339 9.17 -12.23 9.42
C VAL A 339 10.54 -12.91 9.62
N LYS A 340 11.05 -13.64 8.64
CA LYS A 340 12.40 -14.27 8.72
C LYS A 340 13.48 -13.23 9.02
N ILE A 341 13.48 -12.11 8.29
CA ILE A 341 14.44 -11.02 8.49
C ILE A 341 14.34 -10.45 9.90
N LEU A 342 13.11 -10.26 10.42
CA LEU A 342 12.90 -9.78 11.78
C LEU A 342 13.55 -10.70 12.81
N TYR A 343 13.28 -12.01 12.72
CA TYR A 343 13.80 -12.98 13.68
C TYR A 343 15.32 -13.11 13.60
N ASP A 344 15.89 -13.16 12.39
CA ASP A 344 17.34 -13.13 12.18
C ASP A 344 17.99 -11.89 12.78
N MET A 345 17.32 -10.74 12.70
CA MET A 345 17.80 -9.48 13.26
C MET A 345 17.79 -9.51 14.79
N VAL A 346 16.71 -9.99 15.40
CA VAL A 346 16.60 -10.15 16.87
C VAL A 346 17.67 -11.09 17.39
N GLU A 347 17.84 -12.28 16.81
CA GLU A 347 18.87 -13.25 17.22
C GLU A 347 20.29 -12.70 17.15
N LYS A 348 20.60 -11.94 16.09
CA LYS A 348 21.92 -11.30 15.94
C LYS A 348 22.19 -10.26 17.02
N MET A 349 21.16 -9.54 17.46
CA MET A 349 21.29 -8.54 18.52
C MET A 349 21.46 -9.18 19.90
N ASP A 350 20.74 -10.26 20.19
CA ASP A 350 20.90 -11.00 21.44
C ASP A 350 22.30 -11.59 21.59
N LYS A 351 22.87 -12.13 20.50
CA LYS A 351 24.25 -12.66 20.48
C LYS A 351 25.32 -11.58 20.68
N LYS A 352 25.02 -10.30 20.40
CA LYS A 352 25.96 -9.17 20.63
C LYS A 352 25.90 -8.63 22.07
N ASN A 353 24.83 -8.94 22.78
CA ASN A 353 24.63 -8.49 24.16
C ASN A 353 25.08 -9.50 25.22
N ILE A 354 25.56 -10.68 24.78
CA ILE A 354 26.22 -11.72 25.58
C ILE A 354 27.73 -11.58 25.41
#